data_67511aa131ab7cdbc80f9e9ab2830cb4
#
_entry.id   67511aa131ab7cdbc80f9e9ab2830cb4
#
_cell.length_a   1.000
_cell.length_b   1.000
_cell.length_c   1.000
_cell.angle_alpha   90.00
_cell.angle_beta   90.00
_cell.angle_gamma   90.00
#
_symmetry.space_group_name_H-M   'P 1'
#
loop_
_entity.id
_entity.type
_entity.pdbx_description
1 polymer ?
#
loop_
_entity_poly.entity_id
_entity_poly.type
_entity_poly.pdbx_seq_one_letter_code
_entity_poly.pdbx_strand_id
1 'polypeptide(L)'
;ISYTSDMLKDIENTLKEREETQGPYYSTYPSFIDSYRLVSRMAERFSFEYTLFCITLVDGKGALLEGEMVQTTSEMLKNAIGESLRKGDLFTCYSPVQYLVLLNGAGQEHVLAVCERVERSLKQWENGKKINFSHQILGLAP
;
A
#
# COMPACT_ATOMS: atom_id res chain seq x y z
N ILE A 1 -12.08 -39.79 11.82
CA ILE A 1 -12.56 -38.69 11.41
C ILE A 1 -13.06 -37.79 12.25
N SER A 2 -12.64 -36.84 12.28
CA SER A 2 -13.16 -36.05 13.19
C SER A 2 -13.68 -34.78 12.60
N TYR A 3 -14.77 -34.38 13.02
CA TYR A 3 -15.38 -33.08 12.84
C TYR A 3 -14.36 -31.99 13.09
N THR A 4 -13.53 -32.11 14.13
CA THR A 4 -12.47 -31.18 14.46
C THR A 4 -11.40 -31.12 13.36
N SER A 5 -11.06 -32.27 12.78
CA SER A 5 -10.05 -32.32 11.71
C SER A 5 -10.50 -31.56 10.45
N ASP A 6 -11.78 -31.69 10.10
CA ASP A 6 -12.35 -30.97 8.95
C ASP A 6 -12.41 -29.47 9.21
N MET A 7 -12.74 -29.06 10.43
CA MET A 7 -12.75 -27.67 10.83
C MET A 7 -11.34 -27.06 10.75
N LEU A 8 -10.33 -27.79 11.19
CA LEU A 8 -8.94 -27.32 11.15
C LEU A 8 -8.44 -27.14 9.70
N LYS A 9 -8.83 -28.06 8.82
CA LYS A 9 -8.49 -27.94 7.40
C LYS A 9 -9.13 -26.70 6.78
N ASP A 10 -10.39 -26.43 7.13
CA ASP A 10 -11.07 -25.23 6.63
C ASP A 10 -10.38 -23.97 7.11
N ILE A 11 -9.98 -23.91 8.36
CA ILE A 11 -9.23 -22.79 8.91
C ILE A 11 -7.90 -22.63 8.17
N GLU A 12 -7.16 -23.70 8.00
CA GLU A 12 -5.89 -23.67 7.28
C GLU A 12 -6.05 -23.14 5.86
N ASN A 13 -7.06 -23.63 5.15
CA ASN A 13 -7.32 -23.18 3.78
C ASN A 13 -7.72 -21.72 3.72
N THR A 14 -8.50 -21.25 4.69
CA THR A 14 -8.91 -19.84 4.78
C THR A 14 -7.74 -18.92 5.04
N LEU A 15 -6.79 -19.37 5.88
CA LEU A 15 -5.62 -18.55 6.23
C LEU A 15 -4.57 -18.49 5.13
N LYS A 16 -4.54 -19.45 4.23
CA LYS A 16 -3.55 -19.44 3.15
C LYS A 16 -3.85 -18.35 2.15
N GLU A 17 -2.83 -17.61 1.77
CA GLU A 17 -2.93 -16.67 0.67
C GLU A 17 -2.89 -17.43 -0.65
N ARG A 18 -3.47 -16.81 -1.66
CA ARG A 18 -3.42 -17.36 -3.01
C ARG A 18 -1.99 -17.33 -3.55
N GLU A 19 -1.68 -18.25 -4.43
CA GLU A 19 -0.33 -18.38 -4.98
C GLU A 19 0.18 -17.15 -5.73
N GLU A 20 -0.72 -16.34 -6.25
CA GLU A 20 -0.36 -15.18 -7.06
C GLU A 20 0.06 -13.96 -6.25
N THR A 21 0.01 -14.03 -4.91
CA THR A 21 0.34 -12.87 -4.10
C THR A 21 1.85 -12.76 -3.90
N GLN A 22 2.52 -12.07 -4.81
CA GLN A 22 3.95 -11.85 -4.72
C GLN A 22 4.33 -10.43 -4.31
N GLY A 23 3.46 -9.49 -4.53
CA GLY A 23 3.68 -8.10 -4.18
C GLY A 23 3.26 -7.77 -2.76
N PRO A 24 3.08 -6.49 -2.46
CA PRO A 24 2.69 -6.03 -1.12
C PRO A 24 1.27 -6.48 -0.78
N TYR A 25 0.96 -6.41 0.50
CA TYR A 25 -0.37 -6.75 0.99
C TYR A 25 -1.32 -5.56 0.83
N TYR A 26 -2.26 -5.68 -0.08
CA TYR A 26 -3.28 -4.67 -0.30
C TYR A 26 -4.54 -5.05 0.47
N SER A 27 -5.11 -4.12 1.20
CA SER A 27 -6.32 -4.39 2.00
C SER A 27 -7.24 -3.18 2.03
N THR A 28 -8.44 -3.39 2.52
CA THR A 28 -9.37 -2.28 2.79
C THR A 28 -8.79 -1.38 3.87
N TYR A 29 -9.24 -0.14 3.93
CA TYR A 29 -8.75 0.79 4.92
C TYR A 29 -8.95 0.31 6.38
N PRO A 30 -10.13 -0.21 6.78
CA PRO A 30 -10.27 -0.76 8.13
C PRO A 30 -9.31 -1.90 8.45
N SER A 31 -9.09 -2.80 7.50
CA SER A 31 -8.12 -3.90 7.67
C SER A 31 -6.69 -3.37 7.75
N PHE A 32 -6.37 -2.35 6.98
CA PHE A 32 -5.08 -1.70 7.02
C PHE A 32 -4.81 -1.08 8.40
N ILE A 33 -5.81 -0.45 9.00
CA ILE A 33 -5.68 0.11 10.35
C ILE A 33 -5.28 -0.96 11.35
N ASP A 34 -5.95 -2.12 11.30
CA ASP A 34 -5.64 -3.23 12.19
C ASP A 34 -4.22 -3.76 11.97
N SER A 35 -3.83 -3.91 10.71
CA SER A 35 -2.47 -4.35 10.36
C SER A 35 -1.42 -3.34 10.83
N TYR A 36 -1.69 -2.05 10.63
CA TYR A 36 -0.78 -0.99 11.10
C TYR A 36 -0.57 -1.08 12.61
N ARG A 37 -1.66 -1.24 13.37
CA ARG A 37 -1.58 -1.34 14.82
C ARG A 37 -0.75 -2.55 15.26
N LEU A 38 -0.90 -3.67 14.57
CA LEU A 38 -0.10 -4.86 14.86
C LEU A 38 1.38 -4.62 14.54
N VAL A 39 1.69 -4.04 13.37
CA VAL A 39 3.06 -3.72 12.98
C VAL A 39 3.71 -2.78 14.00
N SER A 40 2.98 -1.76 14.43
CA SER A 40 3.48 -0.81 15.45
C SER A 40 3.87 -1.52 16.75
N ARG A 41 3.03 -2.44 17.22
CA ARG A 41 3.33 -3.24 18.43
C ARG A 41 4.54 -4.16 18.24
N MET A 42 4.61 -4.80 17.06
CA MET A 42 5.73 -5.69 16.74
C MET A 42 7.04 -4.91 16.63
N ALA A 43 6.99 -3.72 16.03
CA ALA A 43 8.18 -2.87 15.91
C ALA A 43 8.72 -2.45 17.26
N GLU A 44 7.83 -2.13 18.20
CA GLU A 44 8.23 -1.80 19.55
C GLU A 44 8.91 -3.00 20.24
N ARG A 45 8.31 -4.18 20.11
CA ARG A 45 8.85 -5.38 20.75
C ARG A 45 10.15 -5.87 20.12
N PHE A 46 10.23 -5.88 18.81
CA PHE A 46 11.34 -6.48 18.07
C PHE A 46 12.32 -5.45 17.52
N SER A 47 12.13 -4.19 17.83
CA SER A 47 13.05 -3.10 17.48
C SER A 47 13.38 -2.99 16.01
N PHE A 48 12.35 -2.96 15.15
CA PHE A 48 12.56 -2.68 13.73
C PHE A 48 11.90 -1.37 13.32
N GLU A 49 12.36 -0.81 12.20
CA GLU A 49 11.82 0.43 11.67
C GLU A 49 10.61 0.14 10.78
N TYR A 50 9.72 1.10 10.69
CA TYR A 50 8.63 1.11 9.72
C TYR A 50 8.28 2.56 9.42
N THR A 51 7.72 2.80 8.24
CA THR A 51 7.38 4.15 7.82
C THR A 51 6.01 4.15 7.14
N LEU A 52 5.14 5.05 7.59
CA LEU A 52 3.82 5.26 7.01
C LEU A 52 3.84 6.54 6.21
N PHE A 53 3.41 6.49 4.95
CA PHE A 53 3.30 7.70 4.14
C PHE A 53 2.06 7.64 3.24
N CYS A 54 1.63 8.82 2.82
CA CYS A 54 0.47 8.98 1.95
C CYS A 54 0.93 9.40 0.56
N ILE A 55 0.35 8.81 -0.47
CA ILE A 55 0.52 9.25 -1.86
C ILE A 55 -0.79 9.87 -2.31
N THR A 56 -0.74 11.09 -2.81
CA THR A 56 -1.92 11.85 -3.22
C THR A 56 -1.83 12.22 -4.69
N LEU A 57 -2.86 11.87 -5.46
CA LEU A 57 -2.96 12.29 -6.86
C LEU A 57 -3.25 13.78 -6.93
N VAL A 58 -2.47 14.49 -7.72
CA VAL A 58 -2.61 15.92 -7.89
C VAL A 58 -2.67 16.28 -9.37
N ASP A 59 -3.20 17.46 -9.68
CA ASP A 59 -3.18 18.01 -11.03
C ASP A 59 -1.82 18.67 -11.29
N GLY A 60 -1.66 19.28 -12.46
CA GLY A 60 -0.41 19.95 -12.82
C GLY A 60 -0.08 21.18 -11.95
N LYS A 61 -1.02 21.62 -11.12
CA LYS A 61 -0.84 22.78 -10.23
C LYS A 61 -0.67 22.36 -8.76
N GLY A 62 -0.69 21.08 -8.48
CA GLY A 62 -0.53 20.58 -7.11
C GLY A 62 -1.81 20.47 -6.30
N ALA A 63 -2.97 20.78 -6.89
CA ALA A 63 -4.26 20.59 -6.22
C ALA A 63 -4.73 19.16 -6.38
N LEU A 64 -5.65 18.71 -5.51
CA LEU A 64 -6.21 17.36 -5.62
C LEU A 64 -6.80 17.13 -7.03
N LEU A 65 -6.49 15.99 -7.59
CA LEU A 65 -7.02 15.62 -8.90
C LEU A 65 -8.53 15.49 -8.82
N GLU A 66 -9.23 16.06 -9.80
CA GLU A 66 -10.69 16.03 -9.89
C GLU A 66 -11.12 15.65 -11.29
N GLY A 67 -12.38 15.26 -11.45
CA GLY A 67 -12.99 15.03 -12.74
C GLY A 67 -13.14 13.56 -13.11
N GLU A 68 -13.50 13.33 -14.37
CA GLU A 68 -13.84 11.99 -14.86
C GLU A 68 -12.65 11.03 -14.90
N MET A 69 -11.45 11.55 -14.97
CA MET A 69 -10.24 10.72 -15.08
C MET A 69 -9.76 10.18 -13.75
N VAL A 70 -10.35 10.61 -12.62
CA VAL A 70 -9.90 10.18 -11.29
C VAL A 70 -9.91 8.66 -11.14
N GLN A 71 -11.02 8.03 -11.52
CA GLN A 71 -11.15 6.58 -11.32
C GLN A 71 -10.08 5.81 -12.09
N THR A 72 -9.89 6.13 -13.35
CA THR A 72 -8.89 5.47 -14.20
C THR A 72 -7.48 5.73 -13.69
N THR A 73 -7.19 6.98 -13.35
CA THR A 73 -5.87 7.37 -12.84
C THR A 73 -5.58 6.71 -11.50
N SER A 74 -6.59 6.61 -10.64
CA SER A 74 -6.46 5.93 -9.36
C SER A 74 -6.08 4.46 -9.54
N GLU A 75 -6.70 3.76 -10.49
CA GLU A 75 -6.35 2.36 -10.77
C GLU A 75 -4.92 2.22 -11.29
N MET A 76 -4.47 3.15 -12.13
CA MET A 76 -3.09 3.17 -12.60
C MET A 76 -2.12 3.37 -11.45
N LEU A 77 -2.43 4.28 -10.53
CA LEU A 77 -1.60 4.50 -9.35
C LEU A 77 -1.57 3.26 -8.45
N LYS A 78 -2.71 2.63 -8.24
CA LYS A 78 -2.77 1.39 -7.45
C LYS A 78 -1.85 0.32 -8.02
N ASN A 79 -1.89 0.13 -9.34
CA ASN A 79 -1.04 -0.85 -10.00
C ASN A 79 0.44 -0.48 -9.86
N ALA A 80 0.78 0.79 -10.03
CA ALA A 80 2.15 1.25 -9.90
C ALA A 80 2.68 1.07 -8.48
N ILE A 81 1.87 1.35 -7.47
CA ILE A 81 2.26 1.12 -6.08
C ILE A 81 2.48 -0.38 -5.84
N GLY A 82 1.55 -1.21 -6.33
CA GLY A 82 1.66 -2.67 -6.18
C GLY A 82 2.92 -3.25 -6.81
N GLU A 83 3.38 -2.67 -7.92
CA GLU A 83 4.60 -3.10 -8.59
C GLU A 83 5.87 -2.57 -7.94
N SER A 84 5.75 -1.55 -7.08
CA SER A 84 6.89 -0.85 -6.51
C SER A 84 7.23 -1.27 -5.08
N LEU A 85 6.35 -1.99 -4.43
CA LEU A 85 6.50 -2.39 -3.03
C LEU A 85 6.89 -3.86 -2.91
N ARG A 86 7.43 -4.20 -1.75
CA ARG A 86 7.87 -5.55 -1.43
C ARG A 86 6.76 -6.34 -0.77
N LYS A 87 6.95 -7.66 -0.67
CA LYS A 87 5.97 -8.58 -0.09
C LYS A 87 5.59 -8.23 1.35
N GLY A 88 6.51 -7.74 2.14
CA GLY A 88 6.27 -7.36 3.53
C GLY A 88 5.65 -5.98 3.71
N ASP A 89 5.51 -5.20 2.64
CA ASP A 89 4.91 -3.88 2.71
C ASP A 89 3.39 -3.97 2.56
N LEU A 90 2.69 -2.96 3.06
CA LEU A 90 1.23 -2.91 3.02
C LEU A 90 0.78 -1.61 2.36
N PHE A 91 -0.37 -1.66 1.70
CA PHE A 91 -0.97 -0.41 1.24
C PHE A 91 -2.49 -0.54 1.14
N THR A 92 -3.15 0.60 1.11
CA THR A 92 -4.61 0.68 1.04
C THR A 92 -5.03 1.94 0.29
N CYS A 93 -6.21 1.90 -0.28
CA CYS A 93 -6.86 3.06 -0.87
C CYS A 93 -7.66 3.75 0.23
N TYR A 94 -7.25 4.95 0.61
CA TYR A 94 -7.99 5.75 1.57
C TYR A 94 -9.14 6.50 0.86
N SER A 95 -8.86 7.03 -0.32
CA SER A 95 -9.83 7.67 -1.19
C SER A 95 -9.38 7.46 -2.64
N PRO A 96 -10.21 7.77 -3.66
CA PRO A 96 -9.79 7.61 -5.04
C PRO A 96 -8.53 8.39 -5.41
N VAL A 97 -8.19 9.42 -4.64
CA VAL A 97 -6.99 10.22 -4.90
C VAL A 97 -5.88 10.01 -3.88
N GLN A 98 -6.07 9.14 -2.89
CA GLN A 98 -5.09 8.96 -1.82
C GLN A 98 -4.89 7.49 -1.47
N TYR A 99 -3.63 7.10 -1.40
CA TYR A 99 -3.22 5.78 -0.95
C TYR A 99 -2.28 5.89 0.24
N LEU A 100 -2.45 5.02 1.21
CA LEU A 100 -1.54 4.92 2.36
C LEU A 100 -0.63 3.74 2.15
N VAL A 101 0.65 3.94 2.43
CA VAL A 101 1.69 2.92 2.26
C VAL A 101 2.42 2.74 3.57
N LEU A 102 2.58 1.48 3.98
CA LEU A 102 3.37 1.13 5.16
C LEU A 102 4.58 0.33 4.70
N LEU A 103 5.76 0.94 4.82
CA LEU A 103 7.02 0.26 4.56
C LEU A 103 7.45 -0.46 5.82
N ASN A 104 7.47 -1.77 5.77
CA ASN A 104 7.81 -2.58 6.92
C ASN A 104 9.30 -2.92 6.91
N GLY A 105 10.00 -2.59 7.98
CA GLY A 105 11.44 -2.82 8.06
C GLY A 105 12.28 -1.76 7.37
N ALA A 106 11.73 -0.59 7.08
CA ALA A 106 12.43 0.49 6.40
C ALA A 106 12.13 1.84 7.03
N GLY A 107 13.13 2.69 7.14
CA GLY A 107 13.01 4.03 7.66
C GLY A 107 12.60 5.05 6.60
N GLN A 108 12.49 6.30 7.01
CA GLN A 108 12.01 7.39 6.15
C GLN A 108 12.91 7.64 4.93
N GLU A 109 14.18 7.30 5.02
CA GLU A 109 15.14 7.47 3.93
C GLU A 109 14.80 6.63 2.70
N HIS A 110 13.94 5.62 2.85
CA HIS A 110 13.53 4.77 1.73
C HIS A 110 12.32 5.31 0.96
N VAL A 111 11.62 6.30 1.49
CA VAL A 111 10.38 6.81 0.87
C VAL A 111 10.61 7.38 -0.51
N LEU A 112 11.67 8.19 -0.69
CA LEU A 112 11.96 8.79 -1.99
C LEU A 112 12.24 7.72 -3.05
N ALA A 113 12.98 6.69 -2.69
CA ALA A 113 13.28 5.60 -3.63
C ALA A 113 12.02 4.86 -4.05
N VAL A 114 11.09 4.65 -3.11
CA VAL A 114 9.80 4.05 -3.42
C VAL A 114 9.01 4.94 -4.37
N CYS A 115 8.93 6.25 -4.09
CA CYS A 115 8.22 7.19 -4.94
C CYS A 115 8.82 7.25 -6.35
N GLU A 116 10.13 7.15 -6.49
CA GLU A 116 10.78 7.09 -7.79
C GLU A 116 10.38 5.82 -8.57
N ARG A 117 10.29 4.68 -7.89
CA ARG A 117 9.83 3.44 -8.52
C ARG A 117 8.37 3.55 -8.96
N VAL A 118 7.52 4.15 -8.12
CA VAL A 118 6.11 4.39 -8.46
C VAL A 118 6.02 5.27 -9.71
N GLU A 119 6.81 6.34 -9.75
CA GLU A 119 6.84 7.24 -10.90
C GLU A 119 7.27 6.52 -12.18
N ARG A 120 8.31 5.71 -12.12
CA ARG A 120 8.74 4.92 -13.28
C ARG A 120 7.69 3.92 -13.73
N SER A 121 7.03 3.26 -12.79
CA SER A 121 5.95 2.33 -13.11
C SER A 121 4.77 3.04 -13.74
N LEU A 122 4.42 4.23 -13.24
CA LEU A 122 3.33 5.02 -13.81
C LEU A 122 3.56 5.39 -15.27
N LYS A 123 4.79 5.61 -15.68
CA LYS A 123 5.10 5.95 -17.08
C LYS A 123 4.64 4.87 -18.06
N GLN A 124 4.60 3.63 -17.62
CA GLN A 124 4.12 2.52 -18.45
C GLN A 124 2.60 2.59 -18.64
N TRP A 125 1.90 3.23 -17.71
CA TRP A 125 0.45 3.32 -17.73
C TRP A 125 -0.07 4.64 -18.28
N GLU A 126 0.81 5.65 -18.42
CA GLU A 126 0.43 6.96 -18.93
C GLU A 126 0.04 6.85 -20.40
N ASN A 127 -1.13 7.39 -20.72
CA ASN A 127 -1.62 7.37 -22.09
C ASN A 127 -1.59 8.79 -22.66
N GLY A 128 -0.37 9.34 -22.75
CA GLY A 128 -0.16 10.67 -23.30
C GLY A 128 -0.33 11.82 -22.32
N LYS A 129 -0.85 11.56 -21.12
CA LYS A 129 -0.99 12.58 -20.09
C LYS A 129 -0.17 12.17 -18.87
N LYS A 130 0.66 13.09 -18.38
CA LYS A 130 1.45 12.83 -17.21
C LYS A 130 0.58 12.72 -15.96
N ILE A 131 0.82 11.67 -15.17
CA ILE A 131 0.16 11.48 -13.89
C ILE A 131 1.08 12.06 -12.81
N ASN A 132 0.55 13.01 -12.04
CA ASN A 132 1.29 13.66 -10.98
C ASN A 132 0.80 13.20 -9.62
N PHE A 133 1.72 13.00 -8.70
CA PHE A 133 1.37 12.72 -7.32
C PHE A 133 2.35 13.40 -6.37
N SER A 134 1.89 13.64 -5.15
CA SER A 134 2.73 14.11 -4.06
C SER A 134 2.77 13.04 -2.98
N HIS A 135 3.73 13.13 -2.07
CA HIS A 135 3.79 12.21 -0.94
C HIS A 135 3.99 12.99 0.36
N GLN A 136 3.53 12.40 1.45
CA GLN A 136 3.69 12.99 2.77
C GLN A 136 3.92 11.87 3.78
N ILE A 137 5.03 11.95 4.49
CA ILE A 137 5.35 11.00 5.55
C ILE A 137 4.50 11.36 6.76
N LEU A 138 3.83 10.35 7.33
CA LEU A 138 3.00 10.54 8.50
C LEU A 138 3.83 10.25 9.75
N GLY A 139 4.03 11.28 10.56
CA GLY A 139 4.75 11.13 11.81
C GLY A 139 3.79 10.78 12.92
N LEU A 140 3.59 9.49 13.16
CA LEU A 140 2.81 9.08 14.31
C LEU A 140 3.77 8.93 15.47
N ALA A 141 3.63 9.85 16.43
CA ALA A 141 4.43 9.75 17.65
C ALA A 141 4.06 8.47 18.40
N PRO A 142 5.03 7.80 18.99
CA PRO A 142 4.74 6.61 19.80
C PRO A 142 3.93 6.97 21.03
#